data_654017a2d1ad843b6d49bc7f5f19aa56
#
_entry.id   654017a2d1ad843b6d49bc7f5f19aa56
#
_cell.length_a   1.000
_cell.length_b   1.000
_cell.length_c   1.000
_cell.angle_alpha   90.00
_cell.angle_beta   90.00
_cell.angle_gamma   90.00
#
_symmetry.space_group_name_H-M   'P 1'
#
loop_
_entity.id
_entity.type
_entity.pdbx_description
1 polymer ?
#
loop_
_entity_poly.entity_id
_entity_poly.type
_entity_poly.pdbx_seq_one_letter_code
_entity_poly.pdbx_strand_id
1 'polypeptide(L)' 'MTKDEELYYNNFFDLFGSAGWSQFIDELEDRAEAYDIGYLTNEKDLYRTQGELSIIRMILNFEHFIEQGHESATNA' A
#
# COMPACT_ATOMS: atom_id res chain seq x y z
N MET A 1 -19.47 -13.41 8.03
CA MET A 1 -18.24 -13.61 7.25
C MET A 1 -18.06 -15.11 6.99
N THR A 2 -17.79 -15.49 5.75
CA THR A 2 -17.54 -16.88 5.39
C THR A 2 -16.14 -17.33 5.85
N LYS A 3 -15.89 -18.66 5.86
CA LYS A 3 -14.55 -19.18 6.17
C LYS A 3 -13.52 -18.73 5.15
N ASP A 4 -13.89 -18.62 3.87
CA ASP A 4 -12.99 -18.14 2.83
C ASP A 4 -12.64 -16.68 3.03
N GLU A 5 -13.60 -15.86 3.43
CA GLU A 5 -13.35 -14.45 3.77
C GLU A 5 -12.46 -14.32 5.00
N GLU A 6 -12.68 -15.12 6.03
CA GLU A 6 -11.82 -15.14 7.21
C GLU A 6 -10.38 -15.47 6.85
N LEU A 7 -10.18 -16.48 6.02
CA LEU A 7 -8.84 -16.87 5.57
C LEU A 7 -8.18 -15.76 4.74
N TYR A 8 -8.93 -15.14 3.85
CA TYR A 8 -8.46 -14.02 3.04
C TYR A 8 -7.91 -12.89 3.92
N TYR A 9 -8.69 -12.45 4.91
CA TYR A 9 -8.26 -11.36 5.79
C TYR A 9 -7.13 -11.79 6.72
N ASN A 10 -7.17 -12.99 7.28
CA ASN A 10 -6.11 -13.47 8.16
C ASN A 10 -4.77 -13.57 7.45
N ASN A 11 -4.76 -13.96 6.18
CA ASN A 11 -3.53 -14.00 5.39
C ASN A 11 -2.92 -12.60 5.25
N PHE A 12 -3.72 -11.58 5.01
CA PHE A 12 -3.22 -10.22 4.95
C PHE A 12 -2.76 -9.70 6.31
N PHE A 13 -3.49 -9.98 7.38
CA PHE A 13 -3.07 -9.56 8.72
C PHE A 13 -1.74 -10.21 9.12
N ASP A 14 -1.53 -11.47 8.77
CA ASP A 14 -0.24 -12.14 8.99
C ASP A 14 0.88 -11.44 8.21
N LEU A 15 0.63 -11.09 6.96
CA LEU A 15 1.59 -10.34 6.14
C LEU A 15 1.92 -8.99 6.77
N PHE A 16 0.91 -8.23 7.18
CA PHE A 16 1.11 -6.88 7.73
C PHE A 16 1.87 -6.91 9.06
N GLY A 17 1.80 -8.01 9.81
CA GLY A 17 2.56 -8.18 11.04
C GLY A 17 4.00 -8.65 10.82
N SER A 18 4.42 -8.91 9.60
CA SER A 18 5.76 -9.44 9.33
C SER A 18 6.82 -8.33 9.28
N ALA A 19 8.04 -8.69 9.64
CA ALA A 19 9.17 -7.76 9.54
C ALA A 19 9.45 -7.36 8.10
N GLY A 20 9.28 -8.30 7.15
CA GLY A 20 9.46 -8.01 5.74
C GLY A 20 8.50 -6.97 5.20
N TRP A 21 7.23 -7.02 5.61
CA TRP A 21 6.25 -6.01 5.22
C TRP A 21 6.64 -4.63 5.76
N SER A 22 7.03 -4.55 7.03
CA SER A 22 7.47 -3.29 7.64
C SER A 22 8.67 -2.69 6.90
N GLN A 23 9.65 -3.51 6.55
CA GLN A 23 10.81 -3.08 5.77
C GLN A 23 10.41 -2.60 4.38
N PHE A 24 9.50 -3.31 3.72
CA PHE A 24 9.00 -2.93 2.40
C PHE A 24 8.29 -1.58 2.43
N ILE A 25 7.45 -1.35 3.43
CA ILE A 25 6.75 -0.07 3.60
C ILE A 25 7.74 1.07 3.83
N ASP A 26 8.76 0.87 4.67
CA ASP A 26 9.80 1.88 4.91
C ASP A 26 10.54 2.25 3.63
N GLU A 27 10.88 1.25 2.81
CA GLU A 27 11.53 1.49 1.52
C GLU A 27 10.64 2.29 0.56
N LEU A 28 9.34 2.00 0.55
CA LEU A 28 8.40 2.73 -0.30
C LEU A 28 8.20 4.17 0.17
N GLU A 29 8.16 4.41 1.48
CA GLU A 29 8.07 5.75 2.03
C GLU A 29 9.29 6.60 1.66
N ASP A 30 10.48 6.02 1.77
CA ASP A 30 11.73 6.69 1.38
C ASP A 30 11.71 7.03 -0.11
N ARG A 31 11.23 6.12 -0.94
CA ARG A 31 11.13 6.35 -2.38
C ARG A 31 10.14 7.46 -2.71
N ALA A 32 9.00 7.49 -2.03
CA ALA A 32 8.00 8.53 -2.23
C ALA A 32 8.54 9.91 -1.86
N GLU A 33 9.29 10.01 -0.75
CA GLU A 33 9.94 11.27 -0.34
C GLU A 33 10.94 11.75 -1.38
N ALA A 34 11.71 10.84 -1.96
CA ALA A 34 12.68 11.19 -3.01
C ALA A 34 12.01 11.80 -4.24
N TYR A 35 10.82 11.33 -4.58
CA TYR A 35 10.05 11.88 -5.70
C TYR A 35 9.46 13.28 -5.38
N ASP A 36 9.12 13.54 -4.14
CA ASP A 36 8.56 14.82 -3.71
C ASP A 36 9.55 15.99 -3.82
N ILE A 37 10.85 15.72 -3.91
CA ILE A 37 11.88 16.74 -4.02
C ILE A 37 11.95 17.36 -5.43
N GLY A 38 11.28 16.79 -6.41
CA GLY A 38 10.87 17.51 -7.62
C GLY A 38 11.92 17.86 -8.64
N TYR A 39 12.94 17.03 -8.86
CA TYR A 39 13.93 17.27 -9.92
C TYR A 39 13.51 16.71 -11.28
N LEU A 40 12.25 16.93 -11.64
CA LEU A 40 11.73 16.42 -12.91
C LEU A 40 11.98 17.45 -14.00
N THR A 41 12.79 17.08 -14.98
CA THR A 41 13.29 18.00 -16.00
C THR A 41 12.46 18.01 -17.27
N ASN A 42 11.52 17.06 -17.45
CA ASN A 42 10.65 17.02 -18.61
C ASN A 42 9.32 16.33 -18.30
N GLU A 43 8.36 16.57 -19.19
CA GLU A 43 6.97 16.09 -19.05
C GLU A 43 6.86 14.57 -18.99
N LYS A 44 7.67 13.85 -19.78
CA LYS A 44 7.67 12.40 -19.82
C LYS A 44 8.09 11.81 -18.47
N ASP A 45 9.13 12.35 -17.86
CA ASP A 45 9.59 11.92 -16.53
C ASP A 45 8.55 12.25 -15.47
N LEU A 46 7.88 13.40 -15.59
CA LEU A 46 6.82 13.80 -14.69
C LEU A 46 5.67 12.78 -14.70
N TYR A 47 5.16 12.40 -15.86
CA TYR A 47 4.06 11.43 -15.96
C TYR A 47 4.46 10.06 -15.42
N ARG A 48 5.66 9.60 -15.73
CA ARG A 48 6.17 8.34 -15.20
C ARG A 48 6.24 8.36 -13.67
N THR A 49 6.78 9.42 -13.12
CA THR A 49 6.93 9.59 -11.67
C THR A 49 5.57 9.68 -10.98
N GLN A 50 4.60 10.38 -11.57
CA GLN A 50 3.24 10.43 -11.04
C GLN A 50 2.59 9.05 -11.01
N GLY A 51 2.82 8.23 -12.05
CA GLY A 51 2.33 6.85 -12.09
C GLY A 51 2.96 6.00 -11.00
N GLU A 52 4.27 6.09 -10.81
CA GLU A 52 4.99 5.37 -9.75
C GLU A 52 4.51 5.78 -8.36
N LEU A 53 4.34 7.09 -8.11
CA LEU A 53 3.83 7.61 -6.85
C LEU A 53 2.41 7.12 -6.58
N SER A 54 1.57 7.06 -7.60
CA SER A 54 0.20 6.56 -7.48
C SER A 54 0.17 5.12 -6.98
N ILE A 55 1.03 4.27 -7.53
CA ILE A 55 1.15 2.87 -7.11
C ILE A 55 1.71 2.77 -5.69
N ILE A 56 2.74 3.55 -5.37
CA ILE A 56 3.32 3.56 -4.02
C ILE A 56 2.26 3.96 -2.99
N ARG A 57 1.49 5.02 -3.25
CA ARG A 57 0.43 5.47 -2.35
C ARG A 57 -0.66 4.40 -2.18
N MET A 58 -0.99 3.68 -3.25
CA MET A 58 -1.93 2.57 -3.17
C MET A 58 -1.42 1.49 -2.21
N ILE A 59 -0.13 1.13 -2.31
CA ILE A 59 0.46 0.12 -1.44
C ILE A 59 0.54 0.62 0.02
N LEU A 60 0.94 1.88 0.23
CA LEU A 60 0.99 2.46 1.57
C LEU A 60 -0.37 2.52 2.26
N ASN A 61 -1.44 2.61 1.49
CA ASN A 61 -2.82 2.62 2.00
C ASN A 61 -3.47 1.25 2.05
N PHE A 62 -2.76 0.21 1.62
CA PHE A 62 -3.34 -1.12 1.45
C PHE A 62 -3.80 -1.75 2.76
N GLU A 63 -3.02 -1.58 3.84
CA GLU A 63 -3.44 -2.07 5.17
C GLU A 63 -4.78 -1.46 5.57
N HIS A 64 -4.92 -0.17 5.42
CA HIS A 64 -6.15 0.54 5.74
C HIS A 64 -7.32 0.05 4.90
N PHE A 65 -7.09 -0.15 3.61
CA PHE A 65 -8.10 -0.70 2.69
C PHE A 65 -8.57 -2.09 3.15
N ILE A 66 -7.65 -2.97 3.52
CA ILE A 66 -7.98 -4.33 3.99
C ILE A 66 -8.71 -4.27 5.34
N GLU A 67 -8.25 -3.42 6.27
CA GLU A 67 -8.91 -3.24 7.57
C GLU A 67 -10.35 -2.76 7.41
N GLN A 68 -10.60 -1.81 6.53
CA GLN A 68 -11.95 -1.33 6.24
C GLN A 68 -12.83 -2.41 5.62
N GLY A 69 -12.28 -3.18 4.69
CA GLY A 69 -13.00 -4.31 4.09
C GLY A 69 -13.38 -5.36 5.12
N HIS A 70 -12.46 -5.68 6.02
CA HIS A 70 -12.70 -6.62 7.12
C HIS A 70 -13.79 -6.13 8.06
N GLU A 71 -13.73 -4.86 8.46
CA GLU A 71 -14.75 -4.25 9.31
C GLU A 71 -16.14 -4.30 8.67
N SER A 72 -16.23 -3.96 7.40
CA SER A 72 -17.49 -4.03 6.64
C SER A 72 -18.03 -5.46 6.56
N ALA A 73 -17.17 -6.43 6.31
CA ALA A 73 -17.57 -7.84 6.24
C ALA A 73 -18.01 -8.38 7.60
N THR A 74 -17.39 -7.91 8.68
CA THR A 74 -17.73 -8.32 10.05
C THR A 74 -19.06 -7.73 10.49
N ASN A 75 -19.39 -6.51 10.04
CA ASN A 75 -20.61 -5.79 10.42
C ASN A 75 -21.79 -6.05 9.48
N ALA A 76 -21.59 -6.85 8.45
CA ALA A 76 -22.63 -7.15 7.45
C ALA A 76 -23.68 -8.15 7.97
#